data_592bee15a58bc04ccf14a294850c5da9
#
_entry.id   592bee15a58bc04ccf14a294850c5da9
#
_cell.length_a   1.000
_cell.length_b   1.000
_cell.length_c   1.000
_cell.angle_alpha   90.00
_cell.angle_beta   90.00
_cell.angle_gamma   90.00
#
_symmetry.space_group_name_H-M   'P 1'
#
loop_
_entity.id
_entity.type
_entity.pdbx_description
1 polymer ?
#
loop_
_entity_poly.entity_id
_entity_poly.type
_entity_poly.pdbx_seq_one_letter_code
_entity_poly.pdbx_strand_id
1 'polypeptide(L)'
;MRVSEEQVSHPDRAFRFLHFEIDAFRGERHRHRQLELTWIEAGVGLRFVGDDASPFAAGDLVLLGSNVAHSWVSSRRRGSAPPAAATVIQFAPELLSLPQLPELARLGPLAARARRGLAIVGRSHDLILEVLVRMRTASAITRLAAWIEILGLLDAHERDFRTLASSPLRGPPRPATDRPETRRIDQTLDWIQRHLARELTVAEAARIAHVTPAAFSRFFRREVGKTFTRYVNDVRCSEACLKLRLTDRPVAAVARECGFATLSHFNRQFRLRHGMTPREFRAIG
;
A
#
# COMPACT_ATOMS: atom_id res chain seq x y z
N MET A 1 -14.13 -5.48 2.61
CA MET A 1 -13.63 -4.86 3.87
C MET A 1 -13.42 -3.38 3.59
N ARG A 2 -13.92 -2.47 4.40
CA ARG A 2 -13.65 -1.03 4.22
C ARG A 2 -12.19 -0.77 4.54
N VAL A 3 -11.53 0.08 3.77
CA VAL A 3 -10.23 0.64 4.14
C VAL A 3 -10.50 1.64 5.26
N SER A 4 -9.96 1.38 6.44
CA SER A 4 -10.05 2.32 7.56
C SER A 4 -9.01 3.43 7.41
N GLU A 5 -9.34 4.62 7.88
CA GLU A 5 -8.38 5.72 8.01
C GLU A 5 -7.80 5.67 9.41
N GLU A 6 -6.51 5.40 9.50
CA GLU A 6 -5.79 5.40 10.79
C GLU A 6 -5.37 6.83 11.11
N GLN A 7 -5.79 7.33 12.29
CA GLN A 7 -5.30 8.60 12.81
C GLN A 7 -3.97 8.39 13.52
N VAL A 8 -2.89 8.78 12.87
CA VAL A 8 -1.54 8.76 13.45
C VAL A 8 -1.20 10.16 13.94
N SER A 9 -1.25 10.40 15.24
CA SER A 9 -0.89 11.68 15.86
C SER A 9 0.32 11.52 16.77
N HIS A 10 1.34 12.38 16.58
CA HIS A 10 2.52 12.46 17.44
C HIS A 10 2.96 13.93 17.54
N PRO A 11 2.28 14.76 18.36
CA PRO A 11 2.55 16.19 18.44
C PRO A 11 3.98 16.50 18.90
N ASP A 12 4.61 15.61 19.68
CA ASP A 12 5.88 15.86 20.35
C ASP A 12 7.08 15.11 19.72
N ARG A 13 6.90 14.46 18.55
CA ARG A 13 7.96 13.67 17.92
C ARG A 13 8.02 13.87 16.42
N ALA A 14 9.24 13.91 15.88
CA ALA A 14 9.49 14.01 14.44
C ALA A 14 8.93 12.79 13.67
N PHE A 15 8.92 11.60 14.31
CA PHE A 15 8.41 10.36 13.73
C PHE A 15 7.96 9.41 14.84
N ARG A 16 7.10 8.45 14.48
CA ARG A 16 6.70 7.33 15.32
C ARG A 16 7.59 6.13 15.01
N PHE A 17 8.13 5.51 16.05
CA PHE A 17 8.84 4.23 15.95
C PHE A 17 8.07 3.19 16.76
N LEU A 18 7.67 2.11 16.11
CA LEU A 18 6.95 0.99 16.71
C LEU A 18 7.73 -0.28 16.45
N HIS A 19 7.80 -1.12 17.47
CA HIS A 19 8.17 -2.53 17.36
C HIS A 19 7.12 -3.32 18.11
N PHE A 20 6.59 -4.37 17.47
CA PHE A 20 5.57 -5.21 18.08
C PHE A 20 5.68 -6.65 17.59
N GLU A 21 5.27 -7.55 18.49
CA GLU A 21 5.12 -8.98 18.24
C GLU A 21 3.65 -9.34 18.48
N ILE A 22 3.07 -10.13 17.58
CA ILE A 22 1.67 -10.55 17.60
C ILE A 22 1.54 -11.98 17.11
N ASP A 23 0.42 -12.65 17.40
CA ASP A 23 0.17 -14.01 16.95
C ASP A 23 0.14 -14.11 15.42
N ALA A 24 -0.45 -13.13 14.76
CA ALA A 24 -0.58 -13.10 13.30
C ALA A 24 -0.99 -11.70 12.81
N PHE A 25 -0.55 -11.31 11.62
CA PHE A 25 -1.11 -10.16 10.91
C PHE A 25 -2.52 -10.49 10.42
N ARG A 26 -3.52 -9.71 10.85
CA ARG A 26 -4.95 -9.99 10.61
C ARG A 26 -5.50 -9.36 9.32
N GLY A 27 -4.69 -8.60 8.60
CA GLY A 27 -5.06 -8.04 7.31
C GLY A 27 -6.05 -6.88 7.37
N GLU A 28 -6.10 -6.15 8.46
CA GLU A 28 -6.89 -4.93 8.55
C GLU A 28 -6.35 -3.92 7.55
N ARG A 29 -7.10 -3.71 6.48
CA ARG A 29 -6.69 -2.79 5.42
C ARG A 29 -6.95 -1.36 5.86
N HIS A 30 -5.88 -0.57 5.93
CA HIS A 30 -5.92 0.81 6.38
C HIS A 30 -5.08 1.72 5.49
N ARG A 31 -5.22 3.01 5.70
CA ARG A 31 -4.39 4.07 5.10
C ARG A 31 -4.25 5.22 6.08
N HIS A 32 -3.18 5.96 5.97
CA HIS A 32 -2.94 7.18 6.74
C HIS A 32 -2.11 8.18 5.92
N ARG A 33 -2.07 9.41 6.38
CA ARG A 33 -1.37 10.51 5.69
C ARG A 33 0.15 10.40 5.76
N GLN A 34 0.68 9.76 6.78
CA GLN A 34 2.11 9.61 7.01
C GLN A 34 2.75 8.75 5.92
N LEU A 35 4.04 9.00 5.65
CA LEU A 35 4.89 8.00 5.03
C LEU A 35 5.19 6.93 6.07
N GLU A 36 5.35 5.68 5.60
CA GLU A 36 5.60 4.55 6.47
C GLU A 36 6.73 3.67 5.91
N LEU A 37 7.71 3.36 6.74
CA LEU A 37 8.69 2.32 6.49
C LEU A 37 8.35 1.13 7.39
N THR A 38 7.97 0.01 6.79
CA THR A 38 7.61 -1.22 7.50
C THR A 38 8.61 -2.32 7.19
N TRP A 39 9.22 -2.87 8.23
CA TRP A 39 10.03 -4.07 8.20
C TRP A 39 9.30 -5.22 8.87
N ILE A 40 9.07 -6.31 8.14
CA ILE A 40 8.56 -7.56 8.69
C ILE A 40 9.73 -8.38 9.19
N GLU A 41 9.81 -8.58 10.49
CA GLU A 41 10.89 -9.30 11.15
C GLU A 41 10.60 -10.79 11.25
N ALA A 42 9.33 -11.13 11.44
CA ALA A 42 8.88 -12.52 11.51
C ALA A 42 7.48 -12.66 10.89
N GLY A 43 7.20 -13.84 10.36
CA GLY A 43 5.92 -14.17 9.73
C GLY A 43 6.04 -14.35 8.23
N VAL A 44 5.04 -15.00 7.67
CA VAL A 44 4.89 -15.25 6.23
C VAL A 44 3.42 -15.07 5.84
N GLY A 45 3.15 -14.60 4.64
CA GLY A 45 1.78 -14.40 4.20
C GLY A 45 1.65 -13.61 2.92
N LEU A 46 0.58 -12.82 2.84
CA LEU A 46 0.30 -11.92 1.71
C LEU A 46 0.32 -10.47 2.18
N ARG A 47 1.07 -9.66 1.47
CA ARG A 47 1.08 -8.21 1.58
C ARG A 47 0.16 -7.62 0.51
N PHE A 48 -0.64 -6.66 0.91
CA PHE A 48 -1.50 -5.88 0.02
C PHE A 48 -1.05 -4.43 0.05
N VAL A 49 -0.69 -3.88 -1.11
CA VAL A 49 -0.30 -2.48 -1.29
C VAL A 49 -1.01 -1.96 -2.53
N GLY A 50 -2.04 -1.15 -2.34
CA GLY A 50 -2.83 -0.68 -3.45
C GLY A 50 -3.54 -1.78 -4.22
N ASP A 51 -3.19 -1.92 -5.48
CA ASP A 51 -3.67 -2.99 -6.36
C ASP A 51 -2.71 -4.19 -6.42
N ASP A 52 -1.59 -4.15 -5.68
CA ASP A 52 -0.68 -5.29 -5.55
C ASP A 52 -1.14 -6.24 -4.44
N ALA A 53 -0.98 -7.54 -4.70
CA ALA A 53 -1.13 -8.61 -3.72
C ALA A 53 0.00 -9.60 -3.95
N SER A 54 1.03 -9.53 -3.13
CA SER A 54 2.25 -10.32 -3.26
C SER A 54 2.62 -11.00 -1.95
N PRO A 55 3.34 -12.14 -2.00
CA PRO A 55 3.81 -12.79 -0.78
C PRO A 55 4.80 -11.91 -0.03
N PHE A 56 4.80 -12.05 1.30
CA PHE A 56 5.84 -11.53 2.17
C PHE A 56 6.43 -12.65 3.05
N ALA A 57 7.63 -12.44 3.51
CA ALA A 57 8.32 -13.26 4.50
C ALA A 57 9.13 -12.36 5.45
N ALA A 58 9.78 -12.95 6.44
CA ALA A 58 10.76 -12.25 7.25
C ALA A 58 11.82 -11.57 6.35
N GLY A 59 12.16 -10.33 6.66
CA GLY A 59 13.02 -9.47 5.85
C GLY A 59 12.25 -8.56 4.86
N ASP A 60 10.93 -8.68 4.69
CA ASP A 60 10.18 -7.78 3.81
C ASP A 60 10.25 -6.34 4.32
N LEU A 61 10.86 -5.45 3.54
CA LEU A 61 11.05 -4.04 3.87
C LEU A 61 10.36 -3.18 2.82
N VAL A 62 9.40 -2.37 3.24
CA VAL A 62 8.54 -1.59 2.34
C VAL A 62 8.43 -0.15 2.78
N LEU A 63 8.65 0.78 1.84
CA LEU A 63 8.34 2.20 2.02
C LEU A 63 6.99 2.51 1.36
N LEU A 64 6.05 3.00 2.14
CA LEU A 64 4.71 3.42 1.73
C LEU A 64 4.62 4.94 1.75
N GLY A 65 4.11 5.51 0.68
CA GLY A 65 3.79 6.92 0.61
C GLY A 65 2.44 7.25 1.24
N SER A 66 2.18 8.54 1.38
CA SER A 66 0.92 9.03 1.98
C SER A 66 -0.32 8.42 1.33
N ASN A 67 -1.24 7.97 2.17
CA ASN A 67 -2.57 7.45 1.82
C ASN A 67 -2.56 6.20 0.91
N VAL A 68 -1.49 5.45 0.88
CA VAL A 68 -1.45 4.13 0.24
C VAL A 68 -2.23 3.15 1.11
N ALA A 69 -3.29 2.55 0.56
CA ALA A 69 -4.02 1.50 1.26
C ALA A 69 -3.16 0.23 1.32
N HIS A 70 -2.93 -0.28 2.51
CA HIS A 70 -2.04 -1.42 2.74
C HIS A 70 -2.52 -2.32 3.87
N SER A 71 -2.02 -3.56 3.88
CA SER A 71 -2.19 -4.53 4.96
C SER A 71 -1.29 -5.75 4.75
N TRP A 72 -1.02 -6.47 5.84
CA TRP A 72 -0.37 -7.79 5.83
C TRP A 72 -1.32 -8.82 6.41
N VAL A 73 -1.34 -10.02 5.82
CA VAL A 73 -2.16 -11.15 6.25
C VAL A 73 -1.26 -12.36 6.40
N SER A 74 -1.11 -12.86 7.61
CA SER A 74 -0.36 -14.09 7.85
C SER A 74 -1.03 -15.30 7.20
N SER A 75 -0.23 -16.19 6.63
CA SER A 75 -0.73 -17.48 6.12
C SER A 75 -1.25 -18.34 7.27
N ARG A 76 -2.43 -18.94 7.08
CA ARG A 76 -2.96 -19.95 7.99
C ARG A 76 -2.18 -21.26 7.78
N ARG A 77 -1.24 -21.59 8.67
CA ARG A 77 -0.68 -22.94 8.72
C ARG A 77 -1.50 -23.79 9.70
N ARG A 78 -1.77 -25.05 9.35
CA ARG A 78 -2.22 -26.07 10.31
C ARG A 78 -1.06 -26.31 11.29
N GLY A 79 -1.23 -25.93 12.54
CA GLY A 79 -0.19 -25.90 13.57
C GLY A 79 0.11 -24.48 14.05
N SER A 80 0.90 -24.28 15.10
CA SER A 80 1.26 -22.97 15.58
C SER A 80 2.08 -22.22 14.50
N ALA A 81 1.50 -21.18 13.92
CA ALA A 81 2.24 -20.26 13.08
C ALA A 81 3.33 -19.60 13.95
N PRO A 82 4.55 -19.35 13.43
CA PRO A 82 5.51 -18.53 14.14
C PRO A 82 4.88 -17.15 14.40
N PRO A 83 5.18 -16.53 15.57
CA PRO A 83 4.69 -15.20 15.85
C PRO A 83 5.10 -14.24 14.74
N ALA A 84 4.23 -13.31 14.44
CA ALA A 84 4.49 -12.24 13.49
C ALA A 84 5.10 -11.06 14.24
N ALA A 85 6.16 -10.47 13.69
CA ALA A 85 6.80 -9.30 14.26
C ALA A 85 7.10 -8.26 13.19
N ALA A 86 6.96 -6.98 13.55
CA ALA A 86 7.29 -5.88 12.66
C ALA A 86 7.87 -4.68 13.41
N THR A 87 8.77 -3.97 12.72
CA THR A 87 9.20 -2.62 13.07
C THR A 87 8.65 -1.64 12.05
N VAL A 88 8.03 -0.56 12.54
CA VAL A 88 7.36 0.45 11.72
C VAL A 88 7.85 1.85 12.10
N ILE A 89 8.22 2.63 11.09
CA ILE A 89 8.48 4.07 11.24
C ILE A 89 7.43 4.84 10.44
N GLN A 90 6.70 5.73 11.11
CA GLN A 90 5.71 6.61 10.47
C GLN A 90 6.12 8.08 10.68
N PHE A 91 6.11 8.87 9.63
CA PHE A 91 6.47 10.29 9.69
C PHE A 91 5.63 11.16 8.75
N ALA A 92 5.44 12.41 9.14
CA ALA A 92 4.66 13.35 8.36
C ALA A 92 5.38 13.75 7.06
N PRO A 93 4.69 13.81 5.91
CA PRO A 93 5.31 14.21 4.65
C PRO A 93 5.88 15.64 4.67
N GLU A 94 5.39 16.50 5.56
CA GLU A 94 5.87 17.87 5.77
C GLU A 94 7.33 17.92 6.24
N LEU A 95 7.82 16.88 6.91
CA LEU A 95 9.22 16.77 7.32
C LEU A 95 10.18 16.84 6.12
N LEU A 96 9.75 16.37 4.95
CA LEU A 96 10.56 16.41 3.72
C LEU A 96 10.57 17.80 3.06
N SER A 97 9.90 18.79 3.63
CA SER A 97 9.83 20.17 3.11
C SER A 97 10.05 21.23 4.19
N LEU A 98 10.71 20.84 5.28
CA LEU A 98 11.07 21.78 6.34
C LEU A 98 12.10 22.79 5.83
N PRO A 99 11.83 24.11 5.93
CA PRO A 99 12.79 25.14 5.49
C PRO A 99 14.12 25.09 6.25
N GLN A 100 14.10 24.56 7.49
CA GLN A 100 15.28 24.43 8.36
C GLN A 100 16.18 23.24 7.98
N LEU A 101 15.68 22.31 7.16
CA LEU A 101 16.38 21.10 6.71
C LEU A 101 16.18 20.90 5.20
N PRO A 102 16.74 21.82 4.37
CA PRO A 102 16.53 21.82 2.92
C PRO A 102 17.04 20.53 2.24
N GLU A 103 17.99 19.82 2.86
CA GLU A 103 18.53 18.55 2.37
C GLU A 103 17.42 17.50 2.25
N LEU A 104 16.43 17.50 3.13
CA LEU A 104 15.32 16.54 3.10
C LEU A 104 14.41 16.71 1.87
N ALA A 105 14.42 17.89 1.24
CA ALA A 105 13.64 18.13 0.02
C ALA A 105 14.08 17.21 -1.15
N ARG A 106 15.30 16.71 -1.13
CA ARG A 106 15.82 15.72 -2.10
C ARG A 106 15.00 14.42 -2.11
N LEU A 107 14.40 14.07 -0.97
CA LEU A 107 13.54 12.88 -0.84
C LEU A 107 12.12 13.06 -1.43
N GLY A 108 11.78 14.25 -1.91
CA GLY A 108 10.47 14.52 -2.52
C GLY A 108 10.13 13.57 -3.69
N PRO A 109 11.03 13.34 -4.67
CA PRO A 109 10.81 12.37 -5.74
C PRO A 109 10.61 10.94 -5.23
N LEU A 110 11.39 10.50 -4.23
CA LEU A 110 11.23 9.18 -3.60
C LEU A 110 9.87 9.07 -2.89
N ALA A 111 9.46 10.06 -2.13
CA ALA A 111 8.15 10.11 -1.48
C ALA A 111 6.99 10.04 -2.52
N ALA A 112 7.15 10.69 -3.67
CA ALA A 112 6.21 10.61 -4.77
C ALA A 112 6.13 9.18 -5.36
N ARG A 113 7.27 8.51 -5.55
CA ARG A 113 7.34 7.10 -6.01
C ARG A 113 6.75 6.15 -4.96
N ALA A 114 7.00 6.39 -3.67
CA ALA A 114 6.48 5.59 -2.56
C ALA A 114 4.94 5.55 -2.50
N ARG A 115 4.24 6.45 -3.20
CA ARG A 115 2.77 6.39 -3.40
C ARG A 115 2.30 5.16 -4.18
N ARG A 116 3.22 4.38 -4.73
CA ARG A 116 2.97 3.06 -5.33
C ARG A 116 3.45 1.91 -4.45
N GLY A 117 3.93 2.21 -3.25
CA GLY A 117 4.67 1.27 -2.42
C GLY A 117 5.99 0.87 -3.08
N LEU A 118 7.05 0.90 -2.33
CA LEU A 118 8.39 0.51 -2.79
C LEU A 118 8.91 -0.60 -1.89
N ALA A 119 9.10 -1.79 -2.43
CA ALA A 119 9.89 -2.80 -1.75
C ALA A 119 11.37 -2.43 -1.88
N ILE A 120 12.06 -2.42 -0.75
CA ILE A 120 13.48 -2.12 -0.66
C ILE A 120 14.23 -3.45 -0.69
N VAL A 121 15.21 -3.56 -1.57
CA VAL A 121 16.00 -4.78 -1.81
C VAL A 121 17.49 -4.44 -1.90
N GLY A 122 18.33 -5.45 -2.05
CA GLY A 122 19.76 -5.25 -2.26
C GLY A 122 20.48 -4.61 -1.07
N ARG A 123 21.52 -3.81 -1.34
CA ARG A 123 22.38 -3.25 -0.31
C ARG A 123 21.67 -2.31 0.66
N SER A 124 20.78 -1.48 0.17
CA SER A 124 19.99 -0.56 1.03
C SER A 124 19.13 -1.31 2.03
N HIS A 125 18.57 -2.45 1.63
CA HIS A 125 17.80 -3.31 2.51
C HIS A 125 18.62 -3.69 3.73
N ASP A 126 19.79 -4.32 3.53
CA ASP A 126 20.59 -4.85 4.62
C ASP A 126 21.08 -3.74 5.57
N LEU A 127 21.56 -2.63 5.01
CA LEU A 127 22.01 -1.48 5.79
C LEU A 127 20.88 -0.86 6.62
N ILE A 128 19.68 -0.72 6.04
CA ILE A 128 18.54 -0.16 6.77
C ILE A 128 18.10 -1.09 7.90
N LEU A 129 18.11 -2.41 7.68
CA LEU A 129 17.79 -3.37 8.73
C LEU A 129 18.76 -3.26 9.92
N GLU A 130 20.07 -3.13 9.67
CA GLU A 130 21.06 -2.91 10.73
C GLU A 130 20.77 -1.64 11.55
N VAL A 131 20.37 -0.56 10.89
CA VAL A 131 19.97 0.68 11.56
C VAL A 131 18.71 0.48 12.40
N LEU A 132 17.68 -0.17 11.85
CA LEU A 132 16.41 -0.44 12.54
C LEU A 132 16.63 -1.27 13.82
N VAL A 133 17.51 -2.26 13.79
CA VAL A 133 17.88 -3.05 14.98
C VAL A 133 18.50 -2.15 16.06
N ARG A 134 19.45 -1.29 15.70
CA ARG A 134 20.07 -0.34 16.64
C ARG A 134 19.06 0.64 17.24
N MET A 135 18.03 1.01 16.50
CA MET A 135 17.01 1.95 16.96
C MET A 135 16.16 1.42 18.12
N ARG A 136 16.05 0.10 18.32
CA ARG A 136 15.22 -0.51 19.36
C ARG A 136 15.60 -0.07 20.78
N THR A 137 16.88 -0.04 21.06
CA THR A 137 17.44 0.28 22.40
C THR A 137 17.99 1.70 22.46
N ALA A 138 17.94 2.45 21.37
CA ALA A 138 18.51 3.78 21.28
C ALA A 138 17.72 4.83 22.09
N SER A 139 18.45 5.81 22.65
CA SER A 139 17.84 7.02 23.22
C SER A 139 17.07 7.82 22.16
N ALA A 140 16.23 8.76 22.57
CA ALA A 140 15.45 9.57 21.64
C ALA A 140 16.31 10.30 20.59
N ILE A 141 17.40 10.91 21.01
CA ILE A 141 18.35 11.64 20.13
C ILE A 141 19.11 10.67 19.22
N THR A 142 19.61 9.56 19.77
CA THR A 142 20.31 8.53 18.98
C THR A 142 19.36 7.92 17.94
N ARG A 143 18.08 7.72 18.30
CA ARG A 143 17.06 7.23 17.39
C ARG A 143 16.74 8.23 16.27
N LEU A 144 16.74 9.54 16.57
CA LEU A 144 16.60 10.56 15.55
C LEU A 144 17.78 10.57 14.58
N ALA A 145 19.02 10.45 15.08
CA ALA A 145 20.20 10.36 14.23
C ALA A 145 20.16 9.12 13.32
N ALA A 146 19.78 7.96 13.86
CA ALA A 146 19.60 6.72 13.11
C ALA A 146 18.50 6.86 12.03
N TRP A 147 17.41 7.58 12.32
CA TRP A 147 16.38 7.83 11.32
C TRP A 147 16.89 8.72 10.17
N ILE A 148 17.69 9.75 10.46
CA ILE A 148 18.35 10.56 9.43
C ILE A 148 19.31 9.69 8.59
N GLU A 149 20.04 8.75 9.21
CA GLU A 149 20.87 7.79 8.50
C GLU A 149 20.03 6.95 7.51
N ILE A 150 18.86 6.45 7.93
CA ILE A 150 17.94 5.73 7.03
C ILE A 150 17.52 6.63 5.85
N LEU A 151 17.17 7.88 6.09
CA LEU A 151 16.81 8.81 5.01
C LEU A 151 17.95 9.02 4.01
N GLY A 152 19.20 9.10 4.49
CA GLY A 152 20.39 9.16 3.64
C GLY A 152 20.60 7.88 2.81
N LEU A 153 20.37 6.70 3.37
CA LEU A 153 20.42 5.43 2.65
C LEU A 153 19.34 5.34 1.57
N LEU A 154 18.15 5.86 1.84
CA LEU A 154 17.05 5.92 0.88
C LEU A 154 17.33 6.92 -0.27
N ASP A 155 18.05 8.02 -0.03
CA ASP A 155 18.47 8.98 -1.08
C ASP A 155 19.57 8.40 -1.97
N ALA A 156 20.51 7.64 -1.38
CA ALA A 156 21.73 7.20 -2.07
C ALA A 156 21.53 6.08 -3.10
N HIS A 157 20.49 5.25 -2.97
CA HIS A 157 20.40 3.96 -3.67
C HIS A 157 19.06 3.72 -4.37
N GLU A 158 18.69 4.58 -5.31
CA GLU A 158 17.43 4.48 -6.06
C GLU A 158 17.21 3.14 -6.81
N ARG A 159 18.27 2.42 -7.15
CA ARG A 159 18.22 1.14 -7.88
C ARG A 159 17.70 -0.02 -7.01
N ASP A 160 17.77 0.13 -5.70
CA ASP A 160 17.34 -0.88 -4.74
C ASP A 160 15.82 -0.85 -4.47
N PHE A 161 15.05 -0.08 -5.25
CA PHE A 161 13.61 0.06 -5.07
C PHE A 161 12.81 -0.62 -6.17
N ARG A 162 11.98 -1.58 -5.79
CA ARG A 162 11.01 -2.23 -6.66
C ARG A 162 9.61 -1.70 -6.38
N THR A 163 8.99 -1.08 -7.36
CA THR A 163 7.61 -0.59 -7.28
C THR A 163 6.63 -1.75 -7.16
N LEU A 164 5.69 -1.68 -6.22
CA LEU A 164 4.69 -2.71 -5.93
C LEU A 164 3.41 -2.47 -6.72
N ALA A 165 2.67 -1.43 -6.39
CA ALA A 165 1.42 -1.14 -7.08
C ALA A 165 1.65 -0.58 -8.48
N SER A 166 0.80 -0.97 -9.40
CA SER A 166 0.88 -0.51 -10.80
C SER A 166 0.47 0.95 -10.97
N SER A 167 -0.26 1.51 -10.02
CA SER A 167 -0.74 2.90 -10.03
C SER A 167 -0.41 3.60 -8.72
N PRO A 168 -0.04 4.88 -8.75
CA PRO A 168 0.07 5.67 -7.53
C PRO A 168 -1.31 5.78 -6.88
N LEU A 169 -1.46 5.22 -5.69
CA LEU A 169 -2.64 5.44 -4.88
C LEU A 169 -2.48 6.80 -4.23
N ARG A 170 -3.36 7.71 -4.59
CA ARG A 170 -3.39 9.06 -4.07
C ARG A 170 -4.44 9.14 -2.97
N GLY A 171 -4.11 9.77 -1.87
CA GLY A 171 -5.01 10.03 -0.75
C GLY A 171 -5.88 11.27 -0.96
N PRO A 172 -6.65 11.68 0.07
CA PRO A 172 -7.46 12.88 0.01
C PRO A 172 -6.66 14.12 -0.39
N PRO A 173 -7.31 15.16 -0.94
CA PRO A 173 -6.64 16.31 -1.53
C PRO A 173 -5.67 16.98 -0.56
N ARG A 174 -4.47 17.30 -1.04
CA ARG A 174 -3.49 18.13 -0.34
C ARG A 174 -3.99 19.57 -0.26
N PRO A 175 -3.41 20.40 0.66
CA PRO A 175 -3.70 21.83 0.72
C PRO A 175 -3.43 22.53 -0.64
N ALA A 176 -3.95 23.71 -0.84
CA ALA A 176 -4.16 24.52 -2.05
C ALA A 176 -3.07 24.58 -3.16
N THR A 177 -1.96 23.89 -3.03
CA THR A 177 -0.87 23.84 -4.04
C THR A 177 -0.98 22.70 -5.06
N ASP A 178 -1.97 21.82 -4.91
CA ASP A 178 -2.14 20.66 -5.82
C ASP A 178 -2.86 21.08 -7.11
N ARG A 179 -2.35 20.60 -8.24
CA ARG A 179 -2.97 20.81 -9.56
C ARG A 179 -4.41 20.28 -9.53
N PRO A 180 -5.39 20.95 -10.17
CA PRO A 180 -6.79 20.50 -10.22
C PRO A 180 -6.96 19.05 -10.69
N GLU A 181 -6.08 18.60 -11.60
CA GLU A 181 -6.06 17.23 -12.13
C GLU A 181 -5.71 16.19 -11.06
N THR A 182 -4.83 16.52 -10.13
CA THR A 182 -4.45 15.66 -9.01
C THR A 182 -5.65 15.41 -8.08
N ARG A 183 -6.43 16.45 -7.77
CA ARG A 183 -7.64 16.33 -6.97
C ARG A 183 -8.70 15.44 -7.64
N ARG A 184 -8.89 15.58 -8.95
CA ARG A 184 -9.88 14.81 -9.71
C ARG A 184 -9.56 13.32 -9.72
N ILE A 185 -8.29 12.95 -9.91
CA ILE A 185 -7.92 11.53 -9.89
C ILE A 185 -8.04 10.95 -8.49
N ASP A 186 -7.65 11.69 -7.45
CA ASP A 186 -7.77 11.24 -6.06
C ASP A 186 -9.22 10.99 -5.66
N GLN A 187 -10.13 11.91 -5.98
CA GLN A 187 -11.55 11.74 -5.76
C GLN A 187 -12.11 10.51 -6.49
N THR A 188 -11.66 10.29 -7.73
CA THR A 188 -12.07 9.14 -8.53
C THR A 188 -11.60 7.82 -7.91
N LEU A 189 -10.34 7.73 -7.51
CA LEU A 189 -9.78 6.52 -6.90
C LEU A 189 -10.43 6.21 -5.55
N ASP A 190 -10.70 7.22 -4.74
CA ASP A 190 -11.40 7.09 -3.47
C ASP A 190 -12.85 6.65 -3.66
N TRP A 191 -13.53 7.20 -4.66
CA TRP A 191 -14.88 6.76 -5.04
C TRP A 191 -14.91 5.30 -5.51
N ILE A 192 -13.94 4.87 -6.34
CA ILE A 192 -13.81 3.46 -6.75
C ILE A 192 -13.70 2.56 -5.53
N GLN A 193 -12.81 2.87 -4.60
CA GLN A 193 -12.59 2.04 -3.41
C GLN A 193 -13.86 1.93 -2.53
N ARG A 194 -14.58 3.03 -2.34
CA ARG A 194 -15.82 3.03 -1.53
C ARG A 194 -16.96 2.25 -2.17
N HIS A 195 -16.98 2.12 -3.49
CA HIS A 195 -18.09 1.51 -4.23
C HIS A 195 -17.73 0.23 -4.98
N LEU A 196 -16.61 -0.41 -4.64
CA LEU A 196 -16.00 -1.53 -5.37
C LEU A 196 -16.96 -2.71 -5.57
N ALA A 197 -17.87 -2.95 -4.61
CA ALA A 197 -18.81 -4.08 -4.61
C ALA A 197 -19.97 -3.94 -5.61
N ARG A 198 -20.21 -2.73 -6.17
CA ARG A 198 -21.27 -2.50 -7.16
C ARG A 198 -20.70 -2.30 -8.55
N GLU A 199 -21.55 -2.27 -9.55
CA GLU A 199 -21.14 -1.87 -10.89
C GLU A 199 -20.59 -0.43 -10.89
N LEU A 200 -19.43 -0.24 -11.52
CA LEU A 200 -18.78 1.04 -11.68
C LEU A 200 -18.63 1.35 -13.17
N THR A 201 -19.23 2.45 -13.61
CA THR A 201 -19.22 2.86 -15.02
C THR A 201 -18.24 4.01 -15.27
N VAL A 202 -17.71 4.08 -16.50
CA VAL A 202 -16.89 5.22 -16.97
C VAL A 202 -17.69 6.52 -16.87
N ALA A 203 -19.00 6.50 -17.13
CA ALA A 203 -19.86 7.67 -17.06
C ALA A 203 -19.96 8.23 -15.63
N GLU A 204 -20.10 7.37 -14.62
CA GLU A 204 -20.10 7.79 -13.21
C GLU A 204 -18.75 8.36 -12.79
N ALA A 205 -17.66 7.65 -13.16
CA ALA A 205 -16.30 8.10 -12.85
C ALA A 205 -15.98 9.46 -13.51
N ALA A 206 -16.45 9.69 -14.72
CA ALA A 206 -16.30 10.96 -15.44
C ALA A 206 -17.03 12.11 -14.71
N ARG A 207 -18.23 11.85 -14.16
CA ARG A 207 -18.95 12.86 -13.33
C ARG A 207 -18.17 13.20 -12.06
N ILE A 208 -17.59 12.22 -11.38
CA ILE A 208 -16.74 12.44 -10.19
C ILE A 208 -15.51 13.27 -10.54
N ALA A 209 -14.91 13.03 -11.69
CA ALA A 209 -13.75 13.77 -12.19
C ALA A 209 -14.12 15.13 -12.84
N HIS A 210 -15.40 15.48 -12.96
CA HIS A 210 -15.90 16.68 -13.64
C HIS A 210 -15.38 16.83 -15.08
N VAL A 211 -15.44 15.74 -15.87
CA VAL A 211 -15.06 15.70 -17.28
C VAL A 211 -16.02 14.83 -18.10
N THR A 212 -15.96 14.91 -19.43
CA THR A 212 -16.73 14.02 -20.29
C THR A 212 -16.18 12.57 -20.24
N PRO A 213 -16.99 11.52 -20.52
CA PRO A 213 -16.52 10.13 -20.53
C PRO A 213 -15.33 9.88 -21.46
N ALA A 214 -15.30 10.52 -22.63
CA ALA A 214 -14.18 10.40 -23.56
C ALA A 214 -12.88 11.04 -23.04
N ALA A 215 -13.00 12.23 -22.44
CA ALA A 215 -11.87 12.91 -21.79
C ALA A 215 -11.39 12.14 -20.56
N PHE A 216 -12.33 11.56 -19.76
CA PHE A 216 -12.01 10.74 -18.60
C PHE A 216 -11.15 9.53 -18.93
N SER A 217 -11.49 8.79 -19.99
CA SER A 217 -10.72 7.58 -20.36
C SER A 217 -9.25 7.90 -20.67
N ARG A 218 -8.99 9.01 -21.38
CA ARG A 218 -7.61 9.49 -21.65
C ARG A 218 -6.94 10.01 -20.39
N PHE A 219 -7.64 10.82 -19.61
CA PHE A 219 -7.19 11.38 -18.35
C PHE A 219 -6.80 10.24 -17.36
N PHE A 220 -7.71 9.30 -17.12
CA PHE A 220 -7.49 8.18 -16.20
C PHE A 220 -6.28 7.33 -16.63
N ARG A 221 -6.18 7.00 -17.94
CA ARG A 221 -5.04 6.22 -18.45
C ARG A 221 -3.70 6.96 -18.31
N ARG A 222 -3.69 8.28 -18.50
CA ARG A 222 -2.49 9.10 -18.29
C ARG A 222 -2.06 9.13 -16.84
N GLU A 223 -2.99 9.34 -15.90
CA GLU A 223 -2.70 9.48 -14.47
C GLU A 223 -2.41 8.14 -13.78
N VAL A 224 -3.09 7.07 -14.19
CA VAL A 224 -3.09 5.76 -13.54
C VAL A 224 -2.22 4.73 -14.29
N GLY A 225 -1.91 4.98 -15.56
CA GLY A 225 -1.15 4.04 -16.41
C GLY A 225 -1.97 2.86 -16.93
N LYS A 226 -3.25 2.75 -16.56
CA LYS A 226 -4.17 1.67 -16.94
C LYS A 226 -5.53 2.22 -17.37
N THR A 227 -6.32 1.40 -18.11
CA THR A 227 -7.72 1.74 -18.35
C THR A 227 -8.51 1.62 -17.04
N PHE A 228 -9.59 2.40 -16.91
CA PHE A 228 -10.49 2.38 -15.75
C PHE A 228 -10.98 0.95 -15.42
N THR A 229 -11.49 0.23 -16.41
CA THR A 229 -11.98 -1.15 -16.22
C THR A 229 -10.88 -2.09 -15.73
N ARG A 230 -9.66 -1.98 -16.26
CA ARG A 230 -8.53 -2.80 -15.81
C ARG A 230 -8.18 -2.49 -14.37
N TYR A 231 -8.09 -1.21 -14.00
CA TYR A 231 -7.82 -0.81 -12.63
C TYR A 231 -8.87 -1.32 -11.65
N VAL A 232 -10.17 -1.15 -11.96
CA VAL A 232 -11.26 -1.67 -11.13
C VAL A 232 -11.15 -3.19 -10.93
N ASN A 233 -10.89 -3.94 -11.99
CA ASN A 233 -10.71 -5.39 -11.90
C ASN A 233 -9.48 -5.77 -11.07
N ASP A 234 -8.39 -5.01 -11.18
CA ASP A 234 -7.17 -5.25 -10.41
C ASP A 234 -7.43 -5.06 -8.90
N VAL A 235 -8.11 -3.97 -8.51
CA VAL A 235 -8.47 -3.71 -7.10
C VAL A 235 -9.46 -4.76 -6.58
N ARG A 236 -10.44 -5.18 -7.40
CA ARG A 236 -11.38 -6.26 -7.05
C ARG A 236 -10.68 -7.60 -6.83
N CYS A 237 -9.70 -7.93 -7.66
CA CYS A 237 -8.89 -9.16 -7.47
C CYS A 237 -8.07 -9.10 -6.19
N SER A 238 -7.44 -7.96 -5.87
CA SER A 238 -6.70 -7.78 -4.61
C SER A 238 -7.61 -7.94 -3.39
N GLU A 239 -8.82 -7.36 -3.43
CA GLU A 239 -9.82 -7.54 -2.36
C GLU A 239 -10.28 -9.02 -2.26
N ALA A 240 -10.42 -9.69 -3.40
CA ALA A 240 -10.77 -11.12 -3.42
C ALA A 240 -9.65 -11.99 -2.81
N CYS A 241 -8.39 -11.70 -3.08
CA CYS A 241 -7.26 -12.38 -2.45
C CYS A 241 -7.35 -12.29 -0.92
N LEU A 242 -7.61 -11.11 -0.38
CA LEU A 242 -7.76 -10.90 1.05
C LEU A 242 -8.91 -11.75 1.62
N LYS A 243 -10.10 -11.70 1.00
CA LYS A 243 -11.26 -12.49 1.43
C LYS A 243 -11.04 -14.00 1.32
N LEU A 244 -10.37 -14.47 0.26
CA LEU A 244 -10.03 -15.88 0.08
C LEU A 244 -9.08 -16.39 1.16
N ARG A 245 -8.23 -15.54 1.72
CA ARG A 245 -7.31 -15.87 2.81
C ARG A 245 -7.95 -15.81 4.19
N LEU A 246 -8.79 -14.82 4.42
CA LEU A 246 -9.36 -14.58 5.75
C LEU A 246 -10.64 -15.34 6.03
N THR A 247 -11.29 -15.92 5.00
CA THR A 247 -12.60 -16.55 5.16
C THR A 247 -12.72 -17.86 4.37
N ASP A 248 -13.58 -18.77 4.87
CA ASP A 248 -13.93 -20.00 4.18
C ASP A 248 -15.14 -19.83 3.24
N ARG A 249 -15.55 -18.61 2.94
CA ARG A 249 -16.68 -18.30 2.07
C ARG A 249 -16.52 -18.94 0.69
N PRO A 250 -17.61 -19.44 0.06
CA PRO A 250 -17.55 -19.98 -1.31
C PRO A 250 -16.92 -18.95 -2.27
N VAL A 251 -16.08 -19.43 -3.20
CA VAL A 251 -15.42 -18.59 -4.21
C VAL A 251 -16.40 -17.70 -4.96
N ALA A 252 -17.61 -18.24 -5.29
CA ALA A 252 -18.67 -17.49 -5.94
C ALA A 252 -19.22 -16.34 -5.07
N ALA A 253 -19.30 -16.54 -3.76
CA ALA A 253 -19.71 -15.48 -2.83
C ALA A 253 -18.65 -14.37 -2.76
N VAL A 254 -17.38 -14.75 -2.65
CA VAL A 254 -16.25 -13.79 -2.66
C VAL A 254 -16.24 -12.97 -3.96
N ALA A 255 -16.43 -13.62 -5.12
CA ALA A 255 -16.49 -12.93 -6.41
C ALA A 255 -17.57 -11.84 -6.44
N ARG A 256 -18.78 -12.20 -6.00
CA ARG A 256 -19.93 -11.28 -5.97
C ARG A 256 -19.72 -10.12 -5.00
N GLU A 257 -19.21 -10.40 -3.80
CA GLU A 257 -18.89 -9.36 -2.80
C GLU A 257 -17.80 -8.40 -3.25
N CYS A 258 -16.90 -8.85 -4.13
CA CYS A 258 -15.90 -7.99 -4.75
C CYS A 258 -16.41 -7.25 -6.01
N GLY A 259 -17.70 -7.39 -6.36
CA GLY A 259 -18.34 -6.66 -7.45
C GLY A 259 -18.22 -7.31 -8.83
N PHE A 260 -17.86 -8.60 -8.91
CA PHE A 260 -17.89 -9.34 -10.17
C PHE A 260 -19.31 -9.83 -10.47
N ALA A 261 -19.85 -9.48 -11.62
CA ALA A 261 -21.20 -9.88 -12.04
C ALA A 261 -21.29 -11.39 -12.30
N THR A 262 -20.22 -12.02 -12.77
CA THR A 262 -20.19 -13.47 -13.05
C THR A 262 -18.92 -14.12 -12.51
N LEU A 263 -19.06 -15.38 -12.08
CA LEU A 263 -17.93 -16.19 -11.61
C LEU A 263 -16.91 -16.45 -12.74
N SER A 264 -17.37 -16.61 -13.97
CA SER A 264 -16.48 -16.81 -15.14
C SER A 264 -15.61 -15.60 -15.41
N HIS A 265 -16.17 -14.38 -15.33
CA HIS A 265 -15.39 -13.13 -15.47
C HIS A 265 -14.38 -13.01 -14.33
N PHE A 266 -14.78 -13.27 -13.08
CA PHE A 266 -13.89 -13.30 -11.93
C PHE A 266 -12.71 -14.25 -12.12
N ASN A 267 -12.98 -15.53 -12.42
CA ASN A 267 -11.93 -16.55 -12.59
C ASN A 267 -10.93 -16.15 -13.69
N ARG A 268 -11.40 -15.62 -14.81
CA ARG A 268 -10.54 -15.13 -15.89
C ARG A 268 -9.65 -13.97 -15.44
N GLN A 269 -10.22 -12.95 -14.78
CA GLN A 269 -9.45 -11.79 -14.30
C GLN A 269 -8.45 -12.19 -13.23
N PHE A 270 -8.85 -13.05 -12.30
CA PHE A 270 -8.00 -13.55 -11.23
C PHE A 270 -6.81 -14.34 -11.79
N ARG A 271 -7.06 -15.26 -12.74
CA ARG A 271 -6.00 -16.04 -13.38
C ARG A 271 -5.03 -15.18 -14.19
N LEU A 272 -5.54 -14.19 -14.92
CA LEU A 272 -4.71 -13.23 -15.66
C LEU A 272 -3.76 -12.44 -14.76
N ARG A 273 -4.18 -12.19 -13.51
CA ARG A 273 -3.39 -11.39 -12.57
C ARG A 273 -2.43 -12.24 -11.72
N HIS A 274 -2.88 -13.39 -11.25
CA HIS A 274 -2.17 -14.21 -10.26
C HIS A 274 -1.58 -15.50 -10.84
N GLY A 275 -1.77 -15.79 -12.12
CA GLY A 275 -1.29 -17.01 -12.80
C GLY A 275 -2.01 -18.29 -12.39
N MET A 276 -2.93 -18.22 -11.44
CA MET A 276 -3.64 -19.37 -10.86
C MET A 276 -5.12 -19.07 -10.61
N THR A 277 -5.91 -20.12 -10.38
CA THR A 277 -7.34 -19.96 -10.06
C THR A 277 -7.53 -19.50 -8.60
N PRO A 278 -8.70 -18.90 -8.25
CA PRO A 278 -9.04 -18.56 -6.87
C PRO A 278 -9.03 -19.76 -5.91
N ARG A 279 -9.35 -20.96 -6.39
CA ARG A 279 -9.30 -22.21 -5.60
C ARG A 279 -7.87 -22.61 -5.26
N GLU A 280 -6.98 -22.62 -6.26
CA GLU A 280 -5.54 -22.87 -6.09
C GLU A 280 -4.93 -21.85 -5.15
N PHE A 281 -5.26 -20.56 -5.33
CA PHE A 281 -4.79 -19.49 -4.46
C PHE A 281 -5.19 -19.68 -2.99
N ARG A 282 -6.42 -20.14 -2.72
CA ARG A 282 -6.89 -20.46 -1.37
C ARG A 282 -6.14 -21.66 -0.78
N ALA A 283 -5.83 -22.67 -1.61
CA ALA A 283 -5.20 -23.91 -1.15
C ALA A 283 -3.72 -23.74 -0.75
N ILE A 284 -3.03 -22.74 -1.30
CA ILE A 284 -1.61 -22.46 -1.01
C ILE A 284 -1.42 -21.80 0.38
N GLY A 285 -2.44 -21.26 0.99
CA GLY A 285 -2.40 -20.60 2.29
C GLY A 285 -3.26 -21.18 3.35
#